data_d11e8c2eac6bbc3d60454a158b1e3449
#
_entry.id   d11e8c2eac6bbc3d60454a158b1e3449
#
_cell.length_a   1.000
_cell.length_b   1.000
_cell.length_c   1.000
_cell.angle_alpha   90.00
_cell.angle_beta   90.00
_cell.angle_gamma   90.00
#
_symmetry.space_group_name_H-M   'P 1'
#
loop_
_entity.id
_entity.type
_entity.pdbx_description
1 polymer ?
#
loop_
_entity_poly.entity_id
_entity_poly.type
_entity_poly.pdbx_seq_one_letter_code
_entity_poly.pdbx_strand_id
1 'polypeptide(L)'
;MSWTLSVAAALGLSVAGAAGFLVMPLVLGAAVIDLDLDEAQVGYLGAVVLAGSTVSALCAAAVVRKASWHLIGYIGLGLQIAGLTVAAFLDSFVPVAAAITVASLGGGITYSLALTALSDHQNASELFGFSIAAQVLFQVIGMILLPVFLKSGGLALSLLVLAGIALIAFPVVKLLPLGGREDEQYASITTSEIFSQPRGIFALTGCFFFFVNIGALWAYIERIGSKAGFVPESLGQAMAAGVAFGVLGSLVAAWQKDRYGLVLPLSLGTVVTLGSLVLLAVPSSLLVFFTGFALYNFVWNYSLTYQYTAVAASDTSGRFVAATPTFHGLGGTVGPVIAAMYVAPGNLMPVSIVAGSAVVISLIMFIPAVRGKRVAS
;
A
#
# COMPACT_ATOMS: atom_id res chain seq x y z
N MET A 1 6.84 -13.44 28.95
CA MET A 1 5.92 -13.74 27.83
C MET A 1 6.74 -14.23 26.65
N SER A 2 6.39 -15.32 26.00
CA SER A 2 7.29 -15.92 25.02
C SER A 2 7.42 -15.02 23.77
N TRP A 3 8.61 -14.88 23.25
CA TRP A 3 8.98 -14.15 22.03
C TRP A 3 8.03 -14.45 20.85
N THR A 4 7.56 -15.70 20.75
CA THR A 4 6.64 -16.17 19.73
C THR A 4 5.26 -15.49 19.77
N LEU A 5 4.72 -15.18 20.94
CA LEU A 5 3.40 -14.55 21.07
C LEU A 5 3.43 -13.06 20.70
N SER A 6 4.50 -12.33 21.07
CA SER A 6 4.61 -10.92 20.69
C SER A 6 4.86 -10.74 19.18
N VAL A 7 5.61 -11.64 18.57
CA VAL A 7 5.81 -11.67 17.12
C VAL A 7 4.50 -11.96 16.40
N ALA A 8 3.76 -12.99 16.82
CA ALA A 8 2.45 -13.32 16.23
C ALA A 8 1.46 -12.15 16.39
N ALA A 9 1.49 -11.46 17.54
CA ALA A 9 0.70 -10.26 17.76
C ALA A 9 1.06 -9.14 16.77
N ALA A 10 2.35 -8.84 16.61
CA ALA A 10 2.80 -7.81 15.68
C ALA A 10 2.46 -8.15 14.22
N LEU A 11 2.58 -9.43 13.81
CA LEU A 11 2.15 -9.89 12.49
C LEU A 11 0.64 -9.69 12.28
N GLY A 12 -0.19 -10.08 13.26
CA GLY A 12 -1.64 -9.86 13.22
C GLY A 12 -2.02 -8.38 13.16
N LEU A 13 -1.35 -7.54 13.94
CA LEU A 13 -1.55 -6.08 13.93
C LEU A 13 -1.10 -5.44 12.61
N SER A 14 -0.06 -5.95 11.96
CA SER A 14 0.35 -5.46 10.65
C SER A 14 -0.71 -5.71 9.58
N VAL A 15 -1.36 -6.87 9.63
CA VAL A 15 -2.49 -7.21 8.76
C VAL A 15 -3.70 -6.33 9.07
N ALA A 16 -4.09 -6.21 10.35
CA ALA A 16 -5.24 -5.41 10.76
C ALA A 16 -5.09 -3.94 10.38
N GLY A 17 -3.89 -3.35 10.60
CA GLY A 17 -3.61 -1.96 10.25
C GLY A 17 -3.63 -1.71 8.74
N ALA A 18 -3.16 -2.66 7.93
CA ALA A 18 -3.14 -2.55 6.47
C ALA A 18 -4.47 -2.99 5.80
N ALA A 19 -5.40 -3.64 6.51
CA ALA A 19 -6.56 -4.30 5.95
C ALA A 19 -7.38 -3.41 5.00
N GLY A 20 -7.64 -2.16 5.38
CA GLY A 20 -8.38 -1.20 4.56
C GLY A 20 -7.71 -0.93 3.21
N PHE A 21 -6.39 -0.78 3.17
CA PHE A 21 -5.62 -0.62 1.93
C PHE A 21 -5.60 -1.90 1.10
N LEU A 22 -5.43 -3.06 1.72
CA LEU A 22 -5.27 -4.34 1.02
C LEU A 22 -6.50 -4.71 0.19
N VAL A 23 -7.71 -4.37 0.68
CA VAL A 23 -8.97 -4.64 -0.03
C VAL A 23 -9.65 -3.38 -0.56
N MET A 24 -8.96 -2.24 -0.54
CA MET A 24 -9.48 -0.93 -0.95
C MET A 24 -10.23 -0.95 -2.29
N PRO A 25 -9.75 -1.59 -3.37
CA PRO A 25 -10.45 -1.57 -4.64
C PRO A 25 -11.88 -2.09 -4.57
N LEU A 26 -12.11 -3.18 -3.83
CA LEU A 26 -13.44 -3.77 -3.66
C LEU A 26 -14.36 -2.89 -2.80
N VAL A 27 -13.81 -2.26 -1.76
CA VAL A 27 -14.57 -1.32 -0.91
C VAL A 27 -14.97 -0.08 -1.71
N LEU A 28 -14.07 0.44 -2.55
CA LEU A 28 -14.37 1.56 -3.44
C LEU A 28 -15.44 1.20 -4.48
N GLY A 29 -15.36 -0.01 -5.06
CA GLY A 29 -16.38 -0.53 -5.97
C GLY A 29 -17.77 -0.60 -5.33
N ALA A 30 -17.85 -1.07 -4.06
CA ALA A 30 -19.08 -1.06 -3.28
C ALA A 30 -19.60 0.36 -3.01
N ALA A 31 -18.70 1.28 -2.64
CA ALA A 31 -19.06 2.66 -2.38
C ALA A 31 -19.66 3.35 -3.61
N VAL A 32 -19.22 3.00 -4.83
CA VAL A 32 -19.84 3.48 -6.08
C VAL A 32 -21.29 3.09 -6.17
N ILE A 33 -21.61 1.85 -5.82
CA ILE A 33 -22.98 1.31 -5.95
C ILE A 33 -23.88 1.89 -4.87
N ASP A 34 -23.43 1.86 -3.60
CA ASP A 34 -24.27 2.16 -2.45
C ASP A 34 -24.39 3.67 -2.16
N LEU A 35 -23.40 4.48 -2.59
CA LEU A 35 -23.39 5.94 -2.39
C LEU A 35 -23.57 6.73 -3.69
N ASP A 36 -23.81 6.05 -4.82
CA ASP A 36 -23.94 6.65 -6.16
C ASP A 36 -22.78 7.60 -6.52
N LEU A 37 -21.54 7.12 -6.26
CA LEU A 37 -20.33 7.93 -6.45
C LEU A 37 -20.02 8.11 -7.93
N ASP A 38 -19.65 9.33 -8.29
CA ASP A 38 -19.03 9.59 -9.58
C ASP A 38 -17.57 9.09 -9.64
N GLU A 39 -17.00 9.07 -10.86
CA GLU A 39 -15.66 8.53 -11.07
C GLU A 39 -14.56 9.32 -10.32
N ALA A 40 -14.75 10.63 -10.12
CA ALA A 40 -13.79 11.46 -9.40
C ALA A 40 -13.85 11.17 -7.88
N GLN A 41 -15.04 10.99 -7.33
CA GLN A 41 -15.24 10.65 -5.92
C GLN A 41 -14.58 9.31 -5.54
N VAL A 42 -14.52 8.35 -6.45
CA VAL A 42 -13.77 7.08 -6.25
C VAL A 42 -12.30 7.37 -5.95
N GLY A 43 -11.66 8.19 -6.77
CA GLY A 43 -10.26 8.56 -6.56
C GLY A 43 -10.03 9.36 -5.27
N TYR A 44 -10.92 10.29 -4.96
CA TYR A 44 -10.83 11.05 -3.70
C TYR A 44 -11.00 10.16 -2.48
N LEU A 45 -11.93 9.20 -2.52
CA LEU A 45 -12.10 8.24 -1.43
C LEU A 45 -10.88 7.34 -1.27
N GLY A 46 -10.31 6.85 -2.38
CA GLY A 46 -9.04 6.11 -2.37
C GLY A 46 -7.88 6.92 -1.79
N ALA A 47 -7.78 8.21 -2.17
CA ALA A 47 -6.77 9.11 -1.64
C ALA A 47 -6.93 9.32 -0.13
N VAL A 48 -8.15 9.44 0.37
CA VAL A 48 -8.46 9.58 1.81
C VAL A 48 -7.96 8.39 2.60
N VAL A 49 -8.18 7.16 2.11
CA VAL A 49 -7.67 5.93 2.74
C VAL A 49 -6.14 5.97 2.87
N LEU A 50 -5.46 6.36 1.81
CA LEU A 50 -3.99 6.41 1.79
C LEU A 50 -3.42 7.59 2.58
N ALA A 51 -4.04 8.77 2.50
CA ALA A 51 -3.61 9.97 3.23
C ALA A 51 -3.70 9.76 4.74
N GLY A 52 -4.83 9.26 5.24
CA GLY A 52 -5.04 9.00 6.66
C GLY A 52 -3.97 8.06 7.22
N SER A 53 -3.75 6.92 6.56
CA SER A 53 -2.75 5.94 7.00
C SER A 53 -1.32 6.48 6.90
N THR A 54 -0.98 7.25 5.86
CA THR A 54 0.36 7.84 5.69
C THR A 54 0.66 8.87 6.76
N VAL A 55 -0.24 9.83 6.97
CA VAL A 55 -0.06 10.91 7.97
C VAL A 55 0.05 10.31 9.37
N SER A 56 -0.85 9.41 9.72
CA SER A 56 -0.85 8.82 11.06
C SER A 56 0.34 7.89 11.32
N ALA A 57 0.80 7.14 10.31
CA ALA A 57 2.01 6.32 10.43
C ALA A 57 3.24 7.19 10.68
N LEU A 58 3.37 8.34 10.00
CA LEU A 58 4.44 9.31 10.25
C LEU A 58 4.40 9.87 11.68
N CYS A 59 3.22 10.30 12.13
CA CYS A 59 3.03 10.80 13.49
C CYS A 59 3.32 9.70 14.53
N ALA A 60 2.84 8.48 14.29
CA ALA A 60 3.06 7.35 15.17
C ALA A 60 4.55 6.98 15.27
N ALA A 61 5.29 7.00 14.17
CA ALA A 61 6.73 6.73 14.15
C ALA A 61 7.52 7.69 15.07
N ALA A 62 7.09 8.94 15.21
CA ALA A 62 7.71 9.92 16.09
C ALA A 62 7.42 9.67 17.59
N VAL A 63 6.34 8.97 17.92
CA VAL A 63 5.82 8.81 19.29
C VAL A 63 5.98 7.36 19.80
N VAL A 64 5.98 6.37 18.90
CA VAL A 64 5.91 4.94 19.23
C VAL A 64 7.01 4.45 20.18
N ARG A 65 8.19 5.08 20.15
CA ARG A 65 9.30 4.75 21.07
C ARG A 65 9.23 5.49 22.41
N LYS A 66 8.35 6.48 22.55
CA LYS A 66 8.22 7.33 23.75
C LYS A 66 6.95 7.01 24.56
N ALA A 67 6.02 6.29 24.01
CA ALA A 67 4.73 6.00 24.63
C ALA A 67 4.49 4.49 24.76
N SER A 68 3.56 4.12 25.64
CA SER A 68 3.17 2.72 25.81
C SER A 68 2.61 2.15 24.51
N TRP A 69 3.15 1.04 24.04
CA TRP A 69 2.69 0.32 22.86
C TRP A 69 1.26 -0.16 22.98
N HIS A 70 0.84 -0.51 24.20
CA HIS A 70 -0.55 -0.86 24.48
C HIS A 70 -1.49 0.33 24.23
N LEU A 71 -1.14 1.53 24.73
CA LEU A 71 -1.95 2.73 24.53
C LEU A 71 -2.05 3.07 23.04
N ILE A 72 -0.92 3.06 22.32
CA ILE A 72 -0.86 3.34 20.87
C ILE A 72 -1.71 2.33 20.10
N GLY A 73 -1.58 1.02 20.40
CA GLY A 73 -2.36 -0.04 19.75
C GLY A 73 -3.86 0.09 19.99
N TYR A 74 -4.28 0.38 21.22
CA TYR A 74 -5.70 0.59 21.53
C TYR A 74 -6.27 1.84 20.88
N ILE A 75 -5.52 2.95 20.84
CA ILE A 75 -5.94 4.16 20.12
C ILE A 75 -6.06 3.86 18.62
N GLY A 76 -5.05 3.22 18.02
CA GLY A 76 -5.06 2.89 16.60
C GLY A 76 -6.26 2.00 16.21
N LEU A 77 -6.40 0.86 16.86
CA LEU A 77 -7.53 -0.05 16.59
C LEU A 77 -8.86 0.57 16.97
N GLY A 78 -8.93 1.34 18.06
CA GLY A 78 -10.16 2.04 18.48
C GLY A 78 -10.65 3.03 17.43
N LEU A 79 -9.77 3.86 16.89
CA LEU A 79 -10.08 4.77 15.78
C LEU A 79 -10.51 4.01 14.52
N GLN A 80 -9.81 2.91 14.21
CA GLN A 80 -10.13 2.08 13.04
C GLN A 80 -11.52 1.46 13.17
N ILE A 81 -11.84 0.85 14.33
CA ILE A 81 -13.16 0.26 14.60
C ILE A 81 -14.24 1.33 14.55
N ALA A 82 -14.04 2.45 15.28
CA ALA A 82 -15.03 3.52 15.35
C ALA A 82 -15.30 4.11 13.96
N GLY A 83 -14.25 4.45 13.21
CA GLY A 83 -14.38 5.03 11.87
C GLY A 83 -15.09 4.09 10.89
N LEU A 84 -14.71 2.81 10.84
CA LEU A 84 -15.36 1.81 9.97
C LEU A 84 -16.80 1.56 10.37
N THR A 85 -17.08 1.46 11.68
CA THR A 85 -18.44 1.24 12.18
C THR A 85 -19.34 2.43 11.88
N VAL A 86 -18.87 3.66 12.12
CA VAL A 86 -19.62 4.87 11.79
C VAL A 86 -19.86 4.97 10.28
N ALA A 87 -18.83 4.76 9.46
CA ALA A 87 -18.97 4.78 8.01
C ALA A 87 -20.02 3.80 7.48
N ALA A 88 -20.19 2.63 8.13
CA ALA A 88 -21.15 1.62 7.73
C ALA A 88 -22.63 2.06 7.85
N PHE A 89 -22.92 3.10 8.63
CA PHE A 89 -24.28 3.62 8.85
C PHE A 89 -24.52 5.00 8.20
N LEU A 90 -23.60 5.45 7.37
CA LEU A 90 -23.70 6.71 6.63
C LEU A 90 -24.00 6.43 5.16
N ASP A 91 -24.79 7.29 4.53
CA ASP A 91 -25.35 7.13 3.19
C ASP A 91 -24.94 8.24 2.21
N SER A 92 -23.94 9.03 2.54
CA SER A 92 -23.47 10.12 1.68
C SER A 92 -21.94 10.26 1.69
N PHE A 93 -21.38 10.70 0.57
CA PHE A 93 -19.94 10.73 0.30
C PHE A 93 -19.11 11.42 1.39
N VAL A 94 -19.45 12.67 1.75
CA VAL A 94 -18.62 13.49 2.67
C VAL A 94 -18.55 12.89 4.07
N PRO A 95 -19.66 12.53 4.73
CA PRO A 95 -19.60 11.86 6.04
C PRO A 95 -18.88 10.52 6.00
N VAL A 96 -19.10 9.69 4.96
CA VAL A 96 -18.39 8.41 4.77
C VAL A 96 -16.89 8.65 4.62
N ALA A 97 -16.47 9.59 3.78
CA ALA A 97 -15.06 9.94 3.60
C ALA A 97 -14.42 10.43 4.91
N ALA A 98 -15.13 11.24 5.70
CA ALA A 98 -14.66 11.70 7.01
C ALA A 98 -14.49 10.52 7.99
N ALA A 99 -15.46 9.62 8.07
CA ALA A 99 -15.39 8.44 8.92
C ALA A 99 -14.28 7.46 8.47
N ILE A 100 -14.11 7.24 7.17
CA ILE A 100 -13.01 6.45 6.61
C ILE A 100 -11.65 7.12 6.89
N THR A 101 -11.56 8.46 6.90
CA THR A 101 -10.33 9.16 7.32
C THR A 101 -9.95 8.77 8.74
N VAL A 102 -10.91 8.78 9.68
CA VAL A 102 -10.67 8.36 11.07
C VAL A 102 -10.22 6.90 11.13
N ALA A 103 -10.87 6.02 10.38
CA ALA A 103 -10.48 4.61 10.30
C ALA A 103 -9.05 4.44 9.77
N SER A 104 -8.69 5.17 8.72
CA SER A 104 -7.37 5.10 8.09
C SER A 104 -6.26 5.66 8.97
N LEU A 105 -6.55 6.73 9.74
CA LEU A 105 -5.66 7.21 10.79
C LEU A 105 -5.36 6.10 11.80
N GLY A 106 -6.40 5.39 12.25
CA GLY A 106 -6.26 4.25 13.16
C GLY A 106 -5.43 3.11 12.56
N GLY A 107 -5.68 2.77 11.31
CA GLY A 107 -4.93 1.75 10.57
C GLY A 107 -3.44 2.07 10.46
N GLY A 108 -3.08 3.31 10.10
CA GLY A 108 -1.70 3.73 10.00
C GLY A 108 -0.94 3.72 11.34
N ILE A 109 -1.60 4.13 12.44
CA ILE A 109 -1.04 4.02 13.80
C ILE A 109 -0.74 2.54 14.13
N THR A 110 -1.73 1.66 13.91
CA THR A 110 -1.63 0.23 14.20
C THR A 110 -0.52 -0.43 13.36
N TYR A 111 -0.45 -0.09 12.08
CA TYR A 111 0.57 -0.59 11.16
C TYR A 111 1.98 -0.15 11.56
N SER A 112 2.17 1.13 11.87
CA SER A 112 3.45 1.69 12.34
C SER A 112 3.91 1.02 13.62
N LEU A 113 3.02 0.82 14.60
CA LEU A 113 3.31 0.10 15.84
C LEU A 113 3.76 -1.33 15.55
N ALA A 114 3.04 -2.04 14.69
CA ALA A 114 3.35 -3.42 14.33
C ALA A 114 4.75 -3.55 13.70
N LEU A 115 5.07 -2.68 12.72
CA LEU A 115 6.39 -2.69 12.09
C LEU A 115 7.50 -2.33 13.07
N THR A 116 7.27 -1.38 13.98
CA THR A 116 8.25 -1.04 15.03
C THR A 116 8.47 -2.22 15.96
N ALA A 117 7.40 -2.92 16.37
CA ALA A 117 7.54 -4.11 17.21
C ALA A 117 8.33 -5.23 16.53
N LEU A 118 8.15 -5.42 15.20
CA LEU A 118 8.94 -6.39 14.43
C LEU A 118 10.41 -5.94 14.27
N SER A 119 10.66 -4.64 14.12
CA SER A 119 12.01 -4.10 13.95
C SER A 119 12.91 -4.29 15.18
N ASP A 120 12.33 -4.39 16.36
CA ASP A 120 13.08 -4.57 17.62
C ASP A 120 13.61 -6.00 17.82
N HIS A 121 13.32 -6.92 16.87
CA HIS A 121 13.81 -8.28 16.91
C HIS A 121 15.14 -8.45 16.14
N GLN A 122 15.97 -9.41 16.57
CA GLN A 122 17.27 -9.69 15.92
C GLN A 122 17.10 -10.15 14.46
N ASN A 123 15.97 -10.81 14.12
CA ASN A 123 15.63 -11.30 12.79
C ASN A 123 14.61 -10.39 12.10
N ALA A 124 14.68 -9.07 12.25
CA ALA A 124 13.71 -8.12 11.74
C ALA A 124 13.41 -8.31 10.25
N SER A 125 14.43 -8.54 9.41
CA SER A 125 14.25 -8.75 7.96
C SER A 125 13.38 -9.97 7.64
N GLU A 126 13.56 -11.08 8.38
CA GLU A 126 12.74 -12.27 8.22
C GLU A 126 11.29 -12.02 8.66
N LEU A 127 11.12 -11.31 9.80
CA LEU A 127 9.80 -10.97 10.33
C LEU A 127 9.05 -10.00 9.43
N PHE A 128 9.71 -9.06 8.78
CA PHE A 128 9.10 -8.22 7.75
C PHE A 128 8.65 -9.06 6.54
N GLY A 129 9.44 -10.07 6.14
CA GLY A 129 9.03 -11.02 5.11
C GLY A 129 7.74 -11.76 5.48
N PHE A 130 7.64 -12.26 6.71
CA PHE A 130 6.42 -12.90 7.21
C PHE A 130 5.24 -11.94 7.31
N SER A 131 5.48 -10.67 7.68
CA SER A 131 4.43 -9.64 7.71
C SER A 131 3.86 -9.40 6.31
N ILE A 132 4.72 -9.25 5.30
CA ILE A 132 4.27 -9.09 3.91
C ILE A 132 3.52 -10.34 3.43
N ALA A 133 4.03 -11.53 3.72
CA ALA A 133 3.36 -12.77 3.35
C ALA A 133 1.95 -12.90 3.99
N ALA A 134 1.83 -12.53 5.27
CA ALA A 134 0.53 -12.52 5.97
C ALA A 134 -0.43 -11.49 5.36
N GLN A 135 0.05 -10.31 4.98
CA GLN A 135 -0.74 -9.30 4.31
C GLN A 135 -1.20 -9.75 2.92
N VAL A 136 -0.32 -10.36 2.12
CA VAL A 136 -0.68 -10.91 0.80
C VAL A 136 -1.71 -12.04 0.95
N LEU A 137 -1.53 -12.92 1.92
CA LEU A 137 -2.50 -13.99 2.19
C LEU A 137 -3.87 -13.41 2.57
N PHE A 138 -3.90 -12.42 3.48
CA PHE A 138 -5.12 -11.71 3.85
C PHE A 138 -5.76 -11.04 2.64
N GLN A 139 -4.97 -10.39 1.79
CA GLN A 139 -5.45 -9.72 0.58
C GLN A 139 -6.08 -10.70 -0.40
N VAL A 140 -5.45 -11.84 -0.66
CA VAL A 140 -5.98 -12.90 -1.52
C VAL A 140 -7.31 -13.43 -0.98
N ILE A 141 -7.36 -13.76 0.32
CA ILE A 141 -8.59 -14.22 0.98
C ILE A 141 -9.67 -13.13 0.93
N GLY A 142 -9.31 -11.89 1.24
CA GLY A 142 -10.22 -10.74 1.21
C GLY A 142 -10.81 -10.50 -0.18
N MET A 143 -10.02 -10.59 -1.23
CA MET A 143 -10.49 -10.43 -2.60
C MET A 143 -11.44 -11.54 -3.07
N ILE A 144 -11.32 -12.75 -2.51
CA ILE A 144 -12.23 -13.86 -2.79
C ILE A 144 -13.53 -13.73 -1.98
N LEU A 145 -13.42 -13.41 -0.69
CA LEU A 145 -14.56 -13.44 0.22
C LEU A 145 -15.37 -12.14 0.24
N LEU A 146 -14.73 -10.98 0.08
CA LEU A 146 -15.42 -9.69 0.19
C LEU A 146 -16.57 -9.53 -0.81
N PRO A 147 -16.46 -9.98 -2.09
CA PRO A 147 -17.59 -9.93 -3.02
C PRO A 147 -18.85 -10.67 -2.52
N VAL A 148 -18.68 -11.72 -1.71
CA VAL A 148 -19.82 -12.44 -1.09
C VAL A 148 -20.54 -11.56 -0.07
N PHE A 149 -19.77 -10.85 0.76
CA PHE A 149 -20.34 -9.90 1.74
C PHE A 149 -20.95 -8.67 1.04
N LEU A 150 -20.30 -8.18 -0.03
CA LEU A 150 -20.84 -7.09 -0.86
C LEU A 150 -22.20 -7.43 -1.43
N LYS A 151 -22.38 -8.65 -1.93
CA LYS A 151 -23.66 -9.12 -2.50
C LYS A 151 -24.76 -9.22 -1.45
N SER A 152 -24.44 -9.54 -0.21
CA SER A 152 -25.42 -9.77 0.88
C SER A 152 -25.76 -8.51 1.68
N GLY A 153 -24.87 -7.55 1.81
CA GLY A 153 -25.08 -6.37 2.65
C GLY A 153 -24.28 -5.12 2.21
N GLY A 154 -23.82 -5.09 0.95
CA GLY A 154 -23.21 -3.93 0.34
C GLY A 154 -21.95 -3.40 1.07
N LEU A 155 -21.73 -2.10 0.92
CA LEU A 155 -20.65 -1.37 1.58
C LEU A 155 -20.71 -1.50 3.10
N ALA A 156 -21.91 -1.36 3.69
CA ALA A 156 -22.07 -1.40 5.14
C ALA A 156 -21.54 -2.69 5.75
N LEU A 157 -21.94 -3.85 5.22
CA LEU A 157 -21.47 -5.14 5.73
C LEU A 157 -19.95 -5.32 5.53
N SER A 158 -19.43 -4.85 4.43
CA SER A 158 -17.98 -4.91 4.14
C SER A 158 -17.16 -4.09 5.13
N LEU A 159 -17.63 -2.89 5.46
CA LEU A 159 -16.99 -2.04 6.48
C LEU A 159 -17.09 -2.66 7.87
N LEU A 160 -18.24 -3.27 8.22
CA LEU A 160 -18.41 -3.97 9.49
C LEU A 160 -17.53 -5.23 9.59
N VAL A 161 -17.31 -5.96 8.49
CA VAL A 161 -16.36 -7.09 8.45
C VAL A 161 -14.93 -6.59 8.74
N LEU A 162 -14.51 -5.48 8.13
CA LEU A 162 -13.20 -4.88 8.41
C LEU A 162 -13.10 -4.38 9.86
N ALA A 163 -14.17 -3.78 10.40
CA ALA A 163 -14.23 -3.40 11.81
C ALA A 163 -14.13 -4.62 12.74
N GLY A 164 -14.77 -5.73 12.37
CA GLY A 164 -14.70 -7.01 13.09
C GLY A 164 -13.27 -7.58 13.12
N ILE A 165 -12.52 -7.47 12.03
CA ILE A 165 -11.09 -7.87 11.97
C ILE A 165 -10.27 -7.02 12.94
N ALA A 166 -10.48 -5.71 12.96
CA ALA A 166 -9.81 -4.81 13.90
C ALA A 166 -10.23 -5.12 15.37
N LEU A 167 -11.49 -5.47 15.60
CA LEU A 167 -12.00 -5.87 16.91
C LEU A 167 -11.36 -7.19 17.40
N ILE A 168 -11.17 -8.18 16.52
CA ILE A 168 -10.46 -9.42 16.83
C ILE A 168 -9.00 -9.12 17.19
N ALA A 169 -8.38 -8.15 16.52
CA ALA A 169 -7.01 -7.72 16.81
C ALA A 169 -6.88 -6.93 18.13
N PHE A 170 -7.97 -6.35 18.63
CA PHE A 170 -7.95 -5.48 19.80
C PHE A 170 -7.37 -6.15 21.08
N PRO A 171 -7.79 -7.34 21.50
CA PRO A 171 -7.19 -8.04 22.63
C PRO A 171 -5.74 -8.49 22.40
N VAL A 172 -5.32 -8.63 21.12
CA VAL A 172 -3.98 -9.07 20.74
C VAL A 172 -2.91 -8.04 21.12
N VAL A 173 -3.29 -6.76 21.26
CA VAL A 173 -2.39 -5.67 21.70
C VAL A 173 -1.73 -6.01 23.05
N LYS A 174 -2.42 -6.70 23.97
CA LYS A 174 -1.86 -7.12 25.27
C LYS A 174 -0.68 -8.07 25.16
N LEU A 175 -0.50 -8.70 24.01
CA LEU A 175 0.60 -9.63 23.76
C LEU A 175 1.90 -8.91 23.32
N LEU A 176 1.82 -7.62 23.02
CA LEU A 176 3.00 -6.79 22.79
C LEU A 176 3.70 -6.45 24.12
N PRO A 177 5.00 -6.14 24.09
CA PRO A 177 5.66 -5.48 25.23
C PRO A 177 5.05 -4.10 25.50
N LEU A 178 5.29 -3.56 26.70
CA LEU A 178 4.81 -2.22 27.05
C LEU A 178 5.50 -1.10 26.29
N GLY A 179 6.73 -1.34 25.77
CA GLY A 179 7.52 -0.38 25.00
C GLY A 179 8.64 -1.08 24.24
N GLY A 180 9.25 -0.37 23.32
CA GLY A 180 10.37 -0.85 22.52
C GLY A 180 11.74 -0.61 23.15
N ARG A 181 12.80 -1.03 22.47
CA ARG A 181 14.19 -0.72 22.85
C ARG A 181 14.41 0.78 22.70
N GLU A 182 15.06 1.38 23.70
CA GLU A 182 15.60 2.74 23.59
C GLU A 182 16.86 2.69 22.69
N ASP A 183 16.70 2.92 21.41
CA ASP A 183 17.83 3.11 20.51
C ASP A 183 18.11 4.61 20.37
N GLU A 184 19.23 5.07 20.90
CA GLU A 184 19.77 6.42 20.72
C GLU A 184 20.08 6.75 19.24
N GLN A 185 19.97 5.78 18.35
CA GLN A 185 20.46 5.85 16.97
C GLN A 185 19.46 6.44 15.95
N TYR A 186 18.22 6.72 16.34
CA TYR A 186 17.27 7.46 15.50
C TYR A 186 17.42 8.98 15.72
N ALA A 187 18.60 9.49 15.39
CA ALA A 187 18.80 10.93 15.28
C ALA A 187 17.81 11.53 14.27
N SER A 188 17.09 12.55 14.71
CA SER A 188 16.17 13.31 13.88
C SER A 188 16.83 13.70 12.54
N ILE A 189 16.18 13.36 11.43
CA ILE A 189 16.62 13.75 10.08
C ILE A 189 16.63 15.28 10.03
N THR A 190 17.81 15.88 9.93
CA THR A 190 17.91 17.32 9.72
C THR A 190 17.64 17.59 8.24
N THR A 191 16.65 18.42 7.95
CA THR A 191 16.20 18.75 6.57
C THR A 191 17.37 19.20 5.69
N SER A 192 18.37 19.91 6.24
CA SER A 192 19.55 20.38 5.50
C SER A 192 20.45 19.25 4.96
N GLU A 193 20.52 18.12 5.66
CA GLU A 193 21.36 16.99 5.22
C GLU A 193 20.71 16.16 4.11
N ILE A 194 19.39 16.17 4.01
CA ILE A 194 18.66 15.56 2.88
C ILE A 194 19.02 16.29 1.58
N PHE A 195 19.04 17.63 1.60
CA PHE A 195 19.33 18.44 0.42
C PHE A 195 20.79 18.39 -0.03
N SER A 196 21.72 17.92 0.80
CA SER A 196 23.14 17.78 0.46
C SER A 196 23.47 16.57 -0.44
N GLN A 197 22.52 15.62 -0.61
CA GLN A 197 22.73 14.39 -1.37
C GLN A 197 21.76 14.26 -2.56
N PRO A 198 22.04 14.91 -3.71
CA PRO A 198 21.10 14.97 -4.82
C PRO A 198 20.69 13.58 -5.37
N ARG A 199 21.59 12.58 -5.31
CA ARG A 199 21.27 11.21 -5.74
C ARG A 199 20.19 10.56 -4.88
N GLY A 200 20.23 10.76 -3.56
CA GLY A 200 19.20 10.28 -2.65
C GLY A 200 17.84 10.93 -2.91
N ILE A 201 17.84 12.25 -3.18
CA ILE A 201 16.61 12.98 -3.55
C ILE A 201 16.03 12.41 -4.83
N PHE A 202 16.83 12.18 -5.87
CA PHE A 202 16.39 11.56 -7.12
C PHE A 202 15.80 10.17 -6.88
N ALA A 203 16.43 9.33 -6.04
CA ALA A 203 15.91 8.00 -5.71
C ALA A 203 14.58 8.07 -4.97
N LEU A 204 14.43 8.94 -3.94
CA LEU A 204 13.17 9.14 -3.22
C LEU A 204 12.06 9.71 -4.12
N THR A 205 12.40 10.64 -5.00
CA THR A 205 11.46 11.17 -5.99
C THR A 205 11.01 10.08 -6.97
N GLY A 206 11.92 9.19 -7.36
CA GLY A 206 11.59 8.00 -8.14
C GLY A 206 10.60 7.09 -7.42
N CYS A 207 10.82 6.83 -6.12
CA CYS A 207 9.89 6.08 -5.27
C CYS A 207 8.51 6.76 -5.19
N PHE A 208 8.48 8.06 -5.01
CA PHE A 208 7.23 8.84 -4.97
C PHE A 208 6.42 8.65 -6.26
N PHE A 209 7.03 8.87 -7.42
CA PHE A 209 6.31 8.73 -8.71
C PHE A 209 5.93 7.28 -9.01
N PHE A 210 6.71 6.31 -8.58
CA PHE A 210 6.32 4.91 -8.69
C PHE A 210 5.03 4.63 -7.90
N PHE A 211 4.91 5.20 -6.70
CA PHE A 211 3.69 5.04 -5.90
C PHE A 211 2.53 5.94 -6.35
N VAL A 212 2.78 7.04 -7.07
CA VAL A 212 1.73 7.75 -7.81
C VAL A 212 1.08 6.80 -8.84
N ASN A 213 1.89 6.04 -9.60
CA ASN A 213 1.38 5.01 -10.51
C ASN A 213 0.56 3.94 -9.74
N ILE A 214 1.12 3.40 -8.64
CA ILE A 214 0.44 2.37 -7.85
C ILE A 214 -0.90 2.88 -7.30
N GLY A 215 -0.91 4.03 -6.64
CA GLY A 215 -2.12 4.60 -6.04
C GLY A 215 -3.20 4.89 -7.08
N ALA A 216 -2.82 5.48 -8.22
CA ALA A 216 -3.76 5.78 -9.29
C ALA A 216 -4.47 4.51 -9.78
N LEU A 217 -3.72 3.46 -10.13
CA LEU A 217 -4.36 2.24 -10.62
C LEU A 217 -5.11 1.50 -9.51
N TRP A 218 -4.52 1.41 -8.29
CA TRP A 218 -5.11 0.65 -7.20
C TRP A 218 -6.49 1.15 -6.80
N ALA A 219 -6.72 2.46 -6.81
CA ALA A 219 -8.03 3.03 -6.52
C ALA A 219 -9.10 2.69 -7.56
N TYR A 220 -8.71 2.44 -8.80
CA TYR A 220 -9.66 2.28 -9.91
C TYR A 220 -9.70 0.87 -10.51
N ILE A 221 -8.84 -0.06 -10.10
CA ILE A 221 -8.70 -1.35 -10.78
C ILE A 221 -10.00 -2.19 -10.75
N GLU A 222 -10.73 -2.17 -9.64
CA GLU A 222 -12.04 -2.81 -9.55
C GLU A 222 -13.02 -2.13 -10.50
N ARG A 223 -13.05 -0.80 -10.52
CA ARG A 223 -13.94 -0.01 -11.36
C ARG A 223 -13.69 -0.24 -12.84
N ILE A 224 -12.43 -0.44 -13.25
CA ILE A 224 -12.05 -0.82 -14.61
C ILE A 224 -12.67 -2.17 -14.98
N GLY A 225 -12.56 -3.16 -14.09
CA GLY A 225 -13.15 -4.49 -14.33
C GLY A 225 -14.67 -4.49 -14.34
N SER A 226 -15.30 -3.80 -13.41
CA SER A 226 -16.77 -3.66 -13.34
C SER A 226 -17.34 -2.96 -14.57
N LYS A 227 -16.68 -1.90 -15.05
CA LYS A 227 -17.09 -1.21 -16.30
C LYS A 227 -16.89 -2.05 -17.55
N ALA A 228 -15.95 -2.98 -17.56
CA ALA A 228 -15.81 -3.97 -18.61
C ALA A 228 -16.90 -5.06 -18.57
N GLY A 229 -17.80 -5.01 -17.58
CA GLY A 229 -18.94 -5.92 -17.45
C GLY A 229 -18.61 -7.23 -16.75
N PHE A 230 -17.49 -7.32 -16.04
CA PHE A 230 -17.12 -8.54 -15.31
C PHE A 230 -17.94 -8.66 -14.02
N VAL A 231 -18.40 -9.89 -13.75
CA VAL A 231 -19.16 -10.22 -12.54
C VAL A 231 -18.26 -10.08 -11.30
N PRO A 232 -18.76 -9.48 -10.20
CA PRO A 232 -17.93 -9.18 -9.00
C PRO A 232 -17.15 -10.39 -8.45
N GLU A 233 -17.76 -11.57 -8.43
CA GLU A 233 -17.12 -12.78 -7.92
C GLU A 233 -15.93 -13.23 -8.81
N SER A 234 -16.09 -13.22 -10.12
CA SER A 234 -15.00 -13.57 -11.05
C SER A 234 -13.93 -12.48 -11.11
N LEU A 235 -14.30 -11.22 -10.96
CA LEU A 235 -13.38 -10.10 -10.86
C LEU A 235 -12.52 -10.21 -9.58
N GLY A 236 -13.15 -10.48 -8.42
CA GLY A 236 -12.46 -10.72 -7.16
C GLY A 236 -11.47 -11.89 -7.23
N GLN A 237 -11.86 -13.00 -7.87
CA GLN A 237 -10.97 -14.16 -8.10
C GLN A 237 -9.77 -13.79 -9.00
N ALA A 238 -10.02 -13.06 -10.10
CA ALA A 238 -8.96 -12.60 -10.99
C ALA A 238 -7.99 -11.64 -10.28
N MET A 239 -8.51 -10.75 -9.45
CA MET A 239 -7.70 -9.84 -8.64
C MET A 239 -6.90 -10.60 -7.57
N ALA A 240 -7.51 -11.56 -6.87
CA ALA A 240 -6.82 -12.41 -5.89
C ALA A 240 -5.64 -13.17 -6.51
N ALA A 241 -5.89 -13.83 -7.64
CA ALA A 241 -4.86 -14.54 -8.39
C ALA A 241 -3.77 -13.58 -8.90
N GLY A 242 -4.16 -12.40 -9.41
CA GLY A 242 -3.23 -11.37 -9.89
C GLY A 242 -2.29 -10.86 -8.79
N VAL A 243 -2.81 -10.60 -7.59
CA VAL A 243 -2.00 -10.20 -6.42
C VAL A 243 -0.98 -11.28 -6.04
N ALA A 244 -1.37 -12.55 -6.10
CA ALA A 244 -0.46 -13.67 -5.79
C ALA A 244 0.77 -13.69 -6.73
N PHE A 245 0.64 -13.22 -7.98
CA PHE A 245 1.77 -13.09 -8.90
C PHE A 245 2.83 -12.08 -8.42
N GLY A 246 2.49 -11.16 -7.55
CA GLY A 246 3.46 -10.26 -6.91
C GLY A 246 4.55 -11.00 -6.15
N VAL A 247 4.23 -12.14 -5.53
CA VAL A 247 5.22 -12.98 -4.85
C VAL A 247 6.27 -13.47 -5.83
N LEU A 248 5.86 -13.88 -7.04
CA LEU A 248 6.79 -14.33 -8.08
C LEU A 248 7.73 -13.21 -8.51
N GLY A 249 7.23 -11.96 -8.58
CA GLY A 249 8.06 -10.79 -8.89
C GLY A 249 9.18 -10.60 -7.87
N SER A 250 8.88 -10.67 -6.57
CA SER A 250 9.88 -10.60 -5.50
C SER A 250 10.89 -11.76 -5.56
N LEU A 251 10.44 -12.98 -5.85
CA LEU A 251 11.31 -14.15 -5.96
C LEU A 251 12.27 -14.03 -7.16
N VAL A 252 11.78 -13.55 -8.30
CA VAL A 252 12.61 -13.30 -9.48
C VAL A 252 13.65 -12.22 -9.18
N ALA A 253 13.28 -11.13 -8.52
CA ALA A 253 14.21 -10.08 -8.12
C ALA A 253 15.29 -10.63 -7.17
N ALA A 254 14.90 -11.44 -6.17
CA ALA A 254 15.81 -12.06 -5.23
C ALA A 254 16.77 -13.05 -5.92
N TRP A 255 16.31 -13.79 -6.94
CA TRP A 255 17.13 -14.69 -7.72
C TRP A 255 18.11 -13.97 -8.64
N GLN A 256 17.65 -12.88 -9.30
CA GLN A 256 18.49 -12.08 -10.19
C GLN A 256 19.57 -11.32 -9.41
N LYS A 257 19.26 -10.84 -8.20
CA LYS A 257 20.17 -10.00 -7.41
C LYS A 257 20.70 -8.83 -8.26
N ASP A 258 21.96 -8.51 -8.10
CA ASP A 258 22.63 -7.38 -8.77
C ASP A 258 23.31 -7.75 -10.10
N ARG A 259 23.03 -8.95 -10.64
CA ARG A 259 23.71 -9.47 -11.86
C ARG A 259 23.65 -8.54 -13.07
N TYR A 260 22.57 -7.75 -13.18
CA TYR A 260 22.31 -6.87 -14.33
C TYR A 260 22.39 -5.38 -13.95
N GLY A 261 22.92 -5.08 -12.77
CA GLY A 261 22.87 -3.72 -12.20
C GLY A 261 21.44 -3.28 -11.91
N LEU A 262 21.24 -1.97 -11.68
CA LEU A 262 19.93 -1.44 -11.28
C LEU A 262 19.12 -0.85 -12.45
N VAL A 263 19.80 -0.30 -13.47
CA VAL A 263 19.14 0.39 -14.59
C VAL A 263 18.28 -0.57 -15.41
N LEU A 264 18.84 -1.73 -15.79
CA LEU A 264 18.13 -2.69 -16.64
C LEU A 264 16.87 -3.25 -15.95
N PRO A 265 16.91 -3.76 -14.70
CA PRO A 265 15.69 -4.22 -14.01
C PRO A 265 14.62 -3.13 -13.86
N LEU A 266 14.99 -1.89 -13.50
CA LEU A 266 14.05 -0.78 -13.39
C LEU A 266 13.43 -0.41 -14.74
N SER A 267 14.23 -0.44 -15.82
CA SER A 267 13.72 -0.19 -17.18
C SER A 267 12.76 -1.28 -17.65
N LEU A 268 13.12 -2.57 -17.45
CA LEU A 268 12.25 -3.70 -17.77
C LEU A 268 10.94 -3.65 -16.97
N GLY A 269 11.03 -3.35 -15.66
CA GLY A 269 9.87 -3.15 -14.82
C GLY A 269 8.94 -2.06 -15.36
N THR A 270 9.50 -0.92 -15.78
CA THR A 270 8.72 0.17 -16.40
C THR A 270 8.05 -0.26 -17.70
N VAL A 271 8.77 -0.93 -18.61
CA VAL A 271 8.21 -1.40 -19.87
C VAL A 271 7.07 -2.38 -19.65
N VAL A 272 7.24 -3.36 -18.75
CA VAL A 272 6.18 -4.32 -18.45
C VAL A 272 5.01 -3.65 -17.72
N THR A 273 5.25 -2.65 -16.86
CA THR A 273 4.17 -1.85 -16.26
C THR A 273 3.36 -1.13 -17.34
N LEU A 274 4.01 -0.48 -18.31
CA LEU A 274 3.31 0.17 -19.41
C LEU A 274 2.50 -0.83 -20.25
N GLY A 275 3.06 -2.00 -20.57
CA GLY A 275 2.34 -3.07 -21.24
C GLY A 275 1.12 -3.57 -20.47
N SER A 276 1.24 -3.74 -19.15
CA SER A 276 0.13 -4.13 -18.29
C SER A 276 -0.97 -3.06 -18.23
N LEU A 277 -0.59 -1.77 -18.17
CA LEU A 277 -1.54 -0.66 -18.19
C LEU A 277 -2.31 -0.58 -19.52
N VAL A 278 -1.68 -0.91 -20.65
CA VAL A 278 -2.37 -1.01 -21.95
C VAL A 278 -3.43 -2.12 -21.92
N LEU A 279 -3.11 -3.29 -21.36
CA LEU A 279 -4.09 -4.39 -21.22
C LEU A 279 -5.23 -4.03 -20.28
N LEU A 280 -4.97 -3.23 -19.26
CA LEU A 280 -5.96 -2.81 -18.25
C LEU A 280 -6.78 -1.59 -18.69
N ALA A 281 -6.30 -0.79 -19.65
CA ALA A 281 -7.03 0.41 -20.09
C ALA A 281 -8.40 0.10 -20.73
N VAL A 282 -8.46 -0.98 -21.52
CA VAL A 282 -9.70 -1.46 -22.17
C VAL A 282 -9.69 -3.00 -22.19
N PRO A 283 -9.96 -3.68 -21.08
CA PRO A 283 -9.87 -5.14 -21.02
C PRO A 283 -11.03 -5.78 -21.80
N SER A 284 -10.69 -6.46 -22.89
CA SER A 284 -11.67 -7.11 -23.79
C SER A 284 -12.24 -8.43 -23.22
N SER A 285 -11.59 -8.99 -22.20
CA SER A 285 -12.01 -10.22 -21.54
C SER A 285 -11.43 -10.28 -20.12
N LEU A 286 -12.02 -11.15 -19.29
CA LEU A 286 -11.50 -11.40 -17.93
C LEU A 286 -10.06 -11.93 -17.95
N LEU A 287 -9.68 -12.70 -18.97
CA LEU A 287 -8.33 -13.20 -19.14
C LEU A 287 -7.33 -12.06 -19.43
N VAL A 288 -7.72 -11.09 -20.28
CA VAL A 288 -6.90 -9.91 -20.57
C VAL A 288 -6.74 -9.05 -19.32
N PHE A 289 -7.82 -8.83 -18.58
CA PHE A 289 -7.79 -8.14 -17.30
C PHE A 289 -6.86 -8.84 -16.29
N PHE A 290 -7.05 -10.14 -16.09
CA PHE A 290 -6.20 -10.95 -15.21
C PHE A 290 -4.73 -10.86 -15.61
N THR A 291 -4.42 -11.05 -16.91
CA THR A 291 -3.04 -11.00 -17.41
C THR A 291 -2.41 -9.63 -17.16
N GLY A 292 -3.11 -8.55 -17.47
CA GLY A 292 -2.65 -7.18 -17.20
C GLY A 292 -2.42 -6.96 -15.70
N PHE A 293 -3.36 -7.38 -14.86
CA PHE A 293 -3.26 -7.19 -13.42
C PHE A 293 -2.19 -8.09 -12.75
N ALA A 294 -2.03 -9.32 -13.22
CA ALA A 294 -0.99 -10.23 -12.75
C ALA A 294 0.42 -9.71 -13.11
N LEU A 295 0.62 -9.24 -14.35
CA LEU A 295 1.86 -8.62 -14.78
C LEU A 295 2.14 -7.35 -13.96
N TYR A 296 1.13 -6.54 -13.72
CA TYR A 296 1.25 -5.32 -12.91
C TYR A 296 1.73 -5.63 -11.49
N ASN A 297 1.12 -6.59 -10.79
CA ASN A 297 1.53 -6.98 -9.46
C ASN A 297 2.91 -7.64 -9.43
N PHE A 298 3.22 -8.46 -10.44
CA PHE A 298 4.54 -9.03 -10.60
C PHE A 298 5.62 -7.94 -10.66
N VAL A 299 5.46 -6.97 -11.57
CA VAL A 299 6.47 -5.92 -11.74
C VAL A 299 6.46 -4.89 -10.63
N TRP A 300 5.35 -4.68 -9.93
CA TRP A 300 5.31 -3.86 -8.73
C TRP A 300 6.31 -4.38 -7.70
N ASN A 301 6.18 -5.65 -7.30
CA ASN A 301 7.04 -6.25 -6.28
C ASN A 301 8.48 -6.47 -6.77
N TYR A 302 8.66 -6.81 -8.06
CA TYR A 302 9.96 -6.90 -8.70
C TYR A 302 10.69 -5.55 -8.65
N SER A 303 10.07 -4.49 -9.12
CA SER A 303 10.68 -3.15 -9.19
C SER A 303 10.94 -2.56 -7.81
N LEU A 304 10.05 -2.82 -6.84
CA LEU A 304 10.18 -2.34 -5.47
C LEU A 304 11.48 -2.80 -4.82
N THR A 305 11.91 -4.03 -5.07
CA THR A 305 13.19 -4.57 -4.59
C THR A 305 14.38 -3.75 -5.11
N TYR A 306 14.39 -3.43 -6.40
CA TYR A 306 15.46 -2.64 -7.01
C TYR A 306 15.41 -1.16 -6.62
N GLN A 307 14.23 -0.63 -6.33
CA GLN A 307 14.08 0.74 -5.83
C GLN A 307 14.69 0.88 -4.44
N TYR A 308 14.41 -0.04 -3.51
CA TYR A 308 15.05 -0.05 -2.20
C TYR A 308 16.58 -0.16 -2.32
N THR A 309 17.08 -1.02 -3.21
CA THR A 309 18.51 -1.14 -3.48
C THR A 309 19.09 0.16 -4.04
N ALA A 310 18.37 0.85 -4.94
CA ALA A 310 18.79 2.12 -5.51
C ALA A 310 18.84 3.24 -4.45
N VAL A 311 17.86 3.30 -3.56
CA VAL A 311 17.87 4.24 -2.43
C VAL A 311 19.04 3.93 -1.51
N ALA A 312 19.22 2.68 -1.10
CA ALA A 312 20.33 2.26 -0.22
C ALA A 312 21.70 2.56 -0.85
N ALA A 313 21.87 2.31 -2.16
CA ALA A 313 23.10 2.64 -2.88
C ALA A 313 23.36 4.16 -2.98
N SER A 314 22.34 4.99 -2.87
CA SER A 314 22.44 6.45 -2.94
C SER A 314 22.63 7.10 -1.56
N ASP A 315 22.50 6.30 -0.48
CA ASP A 315 22.45 6.75 0.90
C ASP A 315 23.70 6.30 1.64
N THR A 316 24.47 7.25 2.12
CA THR A 316 25.63 6.99 2.99
C THR A 316 25.29 7.05 4.48
N SER A 317 24.07 7.49 4.82
CA SER A 317 23.63 7.75 6.20
C SER A 317 22.56 6.79 6.72
N GLY A 318 21.95 5.95 5.85
CA GLY A 318 20.78 5.13 6.16
C GLY A 318 19.46 5.91 6.26
N ARG A 319 19.50 7.23 6.11
CA ARG A 319 18.33 8.12 6.33
C ARG A 319 17.36 8.12 5.17
N PHE A 320 17.85 8.01 3.94
CA PHE A 320 16.99 7.96 2.75
C PHE A 320 16.18 6.66 2.71
N VAL A 321 16.79 5.54 3.11
CA VAL A 321 16.08 4.27 3.24
C VAL A 321 14.95 4.39 4.26
N ALA A 322 15.20 5.03 5.41
CA ALA A 322 14.18 5.26 6.42
C ALA A 322 13.04 6.20 5.94
N ALA A 323 13.34 7.15 5.04
CA ALA A 323 12.35 8.07 4.47
C ALA A 323 11.50 7.44 3.35
N THR A 324 11.94 6.32 2.75
CA THR A 324 11.28 5.69 1.59
C THR A 324 9.79 5.41 1.82
N PRO A 325 9.33 4.83 2.95
CA PRO A 325 7.91 4.59 3.18
C PRO A 325 7.05 5.86 3.15
N THR A 326 7.61 7.00 3.58
CA THR A 326 6.94 8.30 3.51
C THR A 326 6.68 8.71 2.07
N PHE A 327 7.68 8.59 1.20
CA PHE A 327 7.54 8.94 -0.21
C PHE A 327 6.61 7.98 -0.93
N HIS A 328 6.58 6.70 -0.56
CA HIS A 328 5.60 5.74 -1.04
C HIS A 328 4.17 6.15 -0.63
N GLY A 329 3.95 6.45 0.63
CA GLY A 329 2.63 6.86 1.13
C GLY A 329 2.13 8.15 0.48
N LEU A 330 2.99 9.17 0.37
CA LEU A 330 2.66 10.42 -0.31
C LEU A 330 2.34 10.21 -1.79
N GLY A 331 3.16 9.44 -2.51
CA GLY A 331 2.91 9.10 -3.91
C GLY A 331 1.59 8.34 -4.09
N GLY A 332 1.37 7.32 -3.25
CA GLY A 332 0.13 6.56 -3.22
C GLY A 332 -1.11 7.43 -3.01
N THR A 333 -1.01 8.43 -2.14
CA THR A 333 -2.09 9.40 -1.88
C THR A 333 -2.34 10.32 -3.07
N VAL A 334 -1.28 10.84 -3.69
CA VAL A 334 -1.38 11.81 -4.79
C VAL A 334 -1.89 11.16 -6.08
N GLY A 335 -1.56 9.89 -6.32
CA GLY A 335 -1.96 9.17 -7.52
C GLY A 335 -3.46 9.18 -7.80
N PRO A 336 -4.31 8.71 -6.87
CA PRO A 336 -5.76 8.73 -7.04
C PRO A 336 -6.33 10.14 -7.21
N VAL A 337 -5.76 11.15 -6.53
CA VAL A 337 -6.18 12.56 -6.68
C VAL A 337 -5.95 13.04 -8.11
N ILE A 338 -4.74 12.82 -8.64
CA ILE A 338 -4.44 13.23 -10.02
C ILE A 338 -5.35 12.49 -11.00
N ALA A 339 -5.55 11.18 -10.83
CA ALA A 339 -6.45 10.42 -11.68
C ALA A 339 -7.90 10.98 -11.62
N ALA A 340 -8.40 11.29 -10.42
CA ALA A 340 -9.73 11.85 -10.20
C ALA A 340 -9.98 13.17 -10.93
N MET A 341 -8.95 13.98 -11.14
CA MET A 341 -9.05 15.27 -11.85
C MET A 341 -9.30 15.12 -13.36
N TYR A 342 -8.99 13.94 -13.93
CA TYR A 342 -9.05 13.72 -15.38
C TYR A 342 -10.03 12.62 -15.82
N VAL A 343 -10.54 11.79 -14.90
CA VAL A 343 -11.57 10.82 -15.22
C VAL A 343 -12.90 11.51 -15.52
N ALA A 344 -13.71 10.88 -16.36
CA ALA A 344 -15.03 11.37 -16.73
C ALA A 344 -16.01 10.20 -16.75
N PRO A 345 -17.32 10.44 -16.69
CA PRO A 345 -18.32 9.40 -16.78
C PRO A 345 -18.09 8.47 -17.99
N GLY A 346 -17.88 7.19 -17.72
CA GLY A 346 -17.60 6.20 -18.77
C GLY A 346 -16.16 6.13 -19.28
N ASN A 347 -15.28 7.07 -18.91
CA ASN A 347 -13.90 7.11 -19.38
C ASN A 347 -12.89 7.01 -18.22
N LEU A 348 -12.32 5.83 -18.04
CA LEU A 348 -11.25 5.56 -17.07
C LEU A 348 -9.84 5.53 -17.70
N MET A 349 -9.72 5.81 -19.01
CA MET A 349 -8.41 5.86 -19.68
C MET A 349 -7.40 6.81 -19.02
N PRO A 350 -7.80 7.97 -18.47
CA PRO A 350 -6.90 8.85 -17.74
C PRO A 350 -6.17 8.17 -16.58
N VAL A 351 -6.75 7.16 -15.93
CA VAL A 351 -6.08 6.39 -14.87
C VAL A 351 -4.82 5.74 -15.39
N SER A 352 -4.92 5.03 -16.52
CA SER A 352 -3.75 4.38 -17.16
C SER A 352 -2.72 5.40 -17.68
N ILE A 353 -3.19 6.56 -18.15
CA ILE A 353 -2.28 7.64 -18.60
C ILE A 353 -1.51 8.23 -17.42
N VAL A 354 -2.20 8.55 -16.32
CA VAL A 354 -1.55 9.07 -15.10
C VAL A 354 -0.57 8.05 -14.54
N ALA A 355 -0.98 6.79 -14.42
CA ALA A 355 -0.13 5.71 -13.94
C ALA A 355 1.09 5.49 -14.85
N GLY A 356 0.89 5.47 -16.17
CA GLY A 356 1.95 5.29 -17.15
C GLY A 356 2.93 6.47 -17.18
N SER A 357 2.44 7.71 -17.12
CA SER A 357 3.29 8.89 -17.04
C SER A 357 4.12 8.88 -15.76
N ALA A 358 3.51 8.53 -14.63
CA ALA A 358 4.19 8.49 -13.34
C ALA A 358 5.30 7.43 -13.30
N VAL A 359 5.09 6.22 -13.84
CA VAL A 359 6.14 5.20 -13.87
C VAL A 359 7.30 5.57 -14.80
N VAL A 360 7.04 6.29 -15.89
CA VAL A 360 8.11 6.83 -16.77
C VAL A 360 8.91 7.91 -16.03
N ILE A 361 8.25 8.84 -15.35
CA ILE A 361 8.93 9.86 -14.54
C ILE A 361 9.74 9.19 -13.43
N SER A 362 9.21 8.15 -12.77
CA SER A 362 9.92 7.35 -11.79
C SER A 362 11.25 6.81 -12.35
N LEU A 363 11.22 6.19 -13.52
CA LEU A 363 12.44 5.68 -14.17
C LEU A 363 13.44 6.81 -14.46
N ILE A 364 12.96 7.94 -15.00
CA ILE A 364 13.80 9.11 -15.28
C ILE A 364 14.51 9.59 -14.02
N MET A 365 13.81 9.59 -12.87
CA MET A 365 14.40 9.98 -11.59
C MET A 365 15.41 8.95 -11.07
N PHE A 366 15.18 7.65 -11.28
CA PHE A 366 16.15 6.63 -10.85
C PHE A 366 17.44 6.61 -11.67
N ILE A 367 17.44 6.98 -12.96
CA ILE A 367 18.65 6.96 -13.80
C ILE A 367 19.80 7.75 -13.18
N PRO A 368 19.66 9.04 -12.79
CA PRO A 368 20.77 9.79 -12.18
C PRO A 368 21.14 9.27 -10.79
N ALA A 369 20.21 8.67 -10.06
CA ALA A 369 20.48 8.08 -8.73
C ALA A 369 21.46 6.91 -8.81
N VAL A 370 21.34 6.06 -9.86
CA VAL A 370 22.09 4.79 -9.99
C VAL A 370 23.24 4.83 -11.00
N ARG A 371 23.37 5.88 -11.84
CA ARG A 371 24.49 5.99 -12.81
C ARG A 371 25.84 6.03 -12.09
N GLY A 372 26.75 5.18 -12.54
CA GLY A 372 28.15 5.16 -12.10
C GLY A 372 28.43 4.36 -10.83
N LYS A 373 27.44 3.68 -10.25
CA LYS A 373 27.69 2.71 -9.18
C LYS A 373 27.59 1.29 -9.74
N ARG A 374 28.72 0.55 -9.73
CA ARG A 374 28.68 -0.91 -9.65
C ARG A 374 28.31 -1.23 -8.21
N VAL A 375 27.22 -1.96 -7.99
CA VAL A 375 26.93 -2.53 -6.66
C VAL A 375 28.09 -3.44 -6.37
N ALA A 376 28.78 -3.21 -5.24
CA ALA A 376 29.88 -4.08 -4.81
C ALA A 376 29.27 -5.48 -4.55
N SER A 377 29.79 -6.44 -5.28
CA SER A 377 29.45 -7.87 -5.18
C SER A 377 29.86 -8.43 -3.83
#